data_425899c56b0bcd22e6fe03d69a30431c
#
_entry.id   425899c56b0bcd22e6fe03d69a30431c
#
_cell.length_a   1.000
_cell.length_b   1.000
_cell.length_c   1.000
_cell.angle_alpha   90.00
_cell.angle_beta   90.00
_cell.angle_gamma   90.00
#
_symmetry.space_group_name_H-M   'P 1'
#
loop_
_entity.id
_entity.type
_entity.pdbx_description
1 polymer ?
#
loop_
_entity_poly.entity_id
_entity_poly.type
_entity_poly.pdbx_seq_one_letter_code
_entity_poly.pdbx_strand_id
1 'polypeptide(L)'
;MKKLVSFISKCKHNKDGFSLIELAIVLAIIGILGGLTIPLLTHQMERSKLEVTRRHHQEIVDSLASYVAQYKTLPCPADPATQGPSSGVARLHCSTTSESIGIVPYRTLGLPENVARDGYKN
;
A
#
# COMPACT_ATOMS: atom_id res chain seq x y z
N MET A 1 -13.05 49.26 12.03
CA MET A 1 -11.68 48.87 11.68
C MET A 1 -10.58 49.34 12.66
N LYS A 2 -10.80 50.27 13.55
CA LYS A 2 -9.81 50.78 14.52
C LYS A 2 -9.63 49.91 15.80
N LYS A 3 -10.53 48.97 16.11
CA LYS A 3 -10.42 48.10 17.31
C LYS A 3 -9.63 46.84 17.10
N LEU A 4 -9.40 46.39 15.87
CA LEU A 4 -8.64 45.14 15.57
C LEU A 4 -7.13 45.38 15.62
N VAL A 5 -6.67 46.59 15.27
CA VAL A 5 -5.24 46.95 15.26
C VAL A 5 -4.69 47.12 16.67
N SER A 6 -5.53 47.44 17.66
CA SER A 6 -5.13 47.61 19.06
C SER A 6 -4.86 46.27 19.79
N PHE A 7 -5.35 45.13 19.26
CA PHE A 7 -5.17 43.83 19.90
C PHE A 7 -3.80 43.18 19.53
N ILE A 8 -3.27 43.57 18.38
CA ILE A 8 -2.02 43.02 17.88
C ILE A 8 -0.78 43.68 18.53
N SER A 9 -0.91 44.89 19.06
CA SER A 9 0.23 45.62 19.64
C SER A 9 0.54 45.25 21.11
N LYS A 10 -0.18 44.32 21.71
CA LYS A 10 0.01 43.93 23.11
C LYS A 10 0.68 42.56 23.29
N CYS A 11 1.30 42.02 22.27
CA CYS A 11 2.32 41.01 22.43
C CYS A 11 3.62 41.69 22.93
N LYS A 12 3.64 42.07 24.20
CA LYS A 12 4.82 42.49 24.90
C LYS A 12 5.80 41.29 24.82
N HIS A 13 6.81 41.46 24.01
CA HIS A 13 7.94 40.54 23.88
C HIS A 13 8.64 40.46 25.23
N ASN A 14 8.17 39.57 26.10
CA ASN A 14 8.92 39.19 27.30
C ASN A 14 10.19 38.49 26.79
N LYS A 15 11.33 39.13 27.00
CA LYS A 15 12.65 38.56 26.79
C LYS A 15 13.03 37.64 27.96
N ASP A 16 12.08 36.92 28.52
CA ASP A 16 12.37 35.90 29.51
C ASP A 16 12.85 34.68 28.73
N GLY A 17 14.14 34.46 28.74
CA GLY A 17 14.79 33.30 28.16
C GLY A 17 14.21 32.04 28.79
N PHE A 18 13.96 31.00 27.99
CA PHE A 18 13.51 29.70 28.50
C PHE A 18 14.48 29.17 29.55
N SER A 19 13.92 28.78 30.69
CA SER A 19 14.71 28.11 31.73
C SER A 19 15.19 26.75 31.22
N LEU A 20 16.41 26.35 31.55
CA LEU A 20 16.97 25.04 31.23
C LEU A 20 16.06 23.91 31.72
N ILE A 21 15.38 24.08 32.86
CA ILE A 21 14.46 23.11 33.40
C ILE A 21 13.18 22.98 32.54
N GLU A 22 12.68 24.09 32.03
CA GLU A 22 11.48 24.12 31.16
C GLU A 22 11.75 23.41 29.82
N LEU A 23 12.94 23.67 29.23
CA LEU A 23 13.35 22.94 28.01
C LEU A 23 13.51 21.44 28.28
N ALA A 24 14.08 21.05 29.42
CA ALA A 24 14.24 19.65 29.77
C ALA A 24 12.90 18.93 29.95
N ILE A 25 11.92 19.57 30.57
CA ILE A 25 10.57 19.00 30.75
C ILE A 25 9.87 18.84 29.38
N VAL A 26 9.96 19.85 28.51
CA VAL A 26 9.35 19.78 27.16
C VAL A 26 9.95 18.64 26.35
N LEU A 27 11.28 18.48 26.34
CA LEU A 27 11.94 17.38 25.65
C LEU A 27 11.56 16.00 26.22
N ALA A 28 11.42 15.91 27.53
CA ALA A 28 10.96 14.67 28.17
C ALA A 28 9.53 14.28 27.73
N ILE A 29 8.61 15.23 27.69
CA ILE A 29 7.24 15.01 27.26
C ILE A 29 7.18 14.61 25.79
N ILE A 30 7.90 15.31 24.91
CA ILE A 30 7.98 14.99 23.48
C ILE A 30 8.57 13.59 23.27
N GLY A 31 9.60 13.24 24.04
CA GLY A 31 10.22 11.90 23.97
C GLY A 31 9.25 10.78 24.33
N ILE A 32 8.46 10.95 25.39
CA ILE A 32 7.47 9.97 25.83
C ILE A 32 6.33 9.85 24.78
N LEU A 33 5.77 10.97 24.33
CA LEU A 33 4.68 10.97 23.36
C LEU A 33 5.14 10.43 21.99
N GLY A 34 6.33 10.78 21.54
CA GLY A 34 6.91 10.28 20.28
C GLY A 34 7.20 8.79 20.30
N GLY A 35 7.67 8.26 21.42
CA GLY A 35 8.00 6.85 21.55
C GLY A 35 6.78 5.90 21.46
N LEU A 36 5.60 6.36 21.84
CA LEU A 36 4.37 5.56 21.81
C LEU A 36 3.66 5.54 20.45
N THR A 37 3.93 6.52 19.57
CA THR A 37 3.21 6.66 18.29
C THR A 37 3.79 5.83 17.15
N ILE A 38 5.09 5.57 17.16
CA ILE A 38 5.78 4.86 16.08
C ILE A 38 5.27 3.42 15.87
N PRO A 39 5.13 2.56 16.89
CA PRO A 39 4.68 1.18 16.69
C PRO A 39 3.22 1.08 16.21
N LEU A 40 2.39 2.05 16.53
CA LEU A 40 0.98 2.05 16.12
C LEU A 40 0.83 2.29 14.62
N LEU A 41 1.65 3.16 14.04
CA LEU A 41 1.61 3.49 12.60
C LEU A 41 2.09 2.32 11.73
N THR A 42 3.15 1.63 12.12
CA THR A 42 3.68 0.48 11.38
C THR A 42 2.67 -0.65 11.29
N HIS A 43 1.96 -0.93 12.38
CA HIS A 43 0.95 -2.00 12.41
C HIS A 43 -0.27 -1.69 11.52
N GLN A 44 -0.66 -0.44 11.39
CA GLN A 44 -1.74 -0.03 10.49
C GLN A 44 -1.37 -0.16 9.02
N MET A 45 -0.14 0.21 8.67
CA MET A 45 0.37 0.07 7.29
C MET A 45 0.44 -1.39 6.85
N GLU A 46 0.80 -2.29 7.72
CA GLU A 46 0.87 -3.72 7.44
C GLU A 46 -0.51 -4.34 7.21
N ARG A 47 -1.48 -4.00 8.05
CA ARG A 47 -2.89 -4.41 7.86
C ARG A 47 -3.47 -3.92 6.54
N SER A 48 -3.17 -2.68 6.16
CA SER A 48 -3.62 -2.12 4.87
C SER A 48 -3.07 -2.91 3.68
N LYS A 49 -1.80 -3.32 3.71
CA LYS A 49 -1.19 -4.13 2.66
C LYS A 49 -1.82 -5.52 2.54
N LEU A 50 -2.12 -6.16 3.66
CA LEU A 50 -2.81 -7.45 3.69
C LEU A 50 -4.23 -7.35 3.14
N GLU A 51 -4.94 -6.27 3.42
CA GLU A 51 -6.29 -6.05 2.90
C GLU A 51 -6.28 -5.86 1.38
N VAL A 52 -5.32 -5.10 0.86
CA VAL A 52 -5.12 -4.95 -0.59
C VAL A 52 -4.84 -6.31 -1.24
N THR A 53 -3.95 -7.12 -0.66
CA THR A 53 -3.63 -8.46 -1.17
C THR A 53 -4.87 -9.36 -1.19
N ARG A 54 -5.69 -9.34 -0.15
CA ARG A 54 -6.94 -10.12 -0.10
C ARG A 54 -7.93 -9.69 -1.18
N ARG A 55 -8.08 -8.39 -1.39
CA ARG A 55 -8.96 -7.86 -2.44
C ARG A 55 -8.49 -8.28 -3.83
N HIS A 56 -7.20 -8.14 -4.13
CA HIS A 56 -6.63 -8.60 -5.40
C HIS A 56 -6.82 -10.11 -5.58
N HIS A 57 -6.61 -10.90 -4.53
CA HIS A 57 -6.83 -12.34 -4.60
C HIS A 57 -8.29 -12.68 -4.93
N GLN A 58 -9.26 -12.02 -4.30
CA GLN A 58 -10.68 -12.23 -4.59
C GLN A 58 -11.01 -11.86 -6.04
N GLU A 59 -10.52 -10.74 -6.53
CA GLU A 59 -10.71 -10.29 -7.90
C GLU A 59 -10.14 -11.28 -8.93
N ILE A 60 -8.98 -11.87 -8.65
CA ILE A 60 -8.39 -12.92 -9.47
C ILE A 60 -9.25 -14.17 -9.47
N VAL A 61 -9.74 -14.61 -8.31
CA VAL A 61 -10.60 -15.81 -8.19
C VAL A 61 -11.91 -15.61 -8.95
N ASP A 62 -12.54 -14.45 -8.83
CA ASP A 62 -13.79 -14.13 -9.53
C ASP A 62 -13.60 -14.09 -11.06
N SER A 63 -12.45 -13.54 -11.51
CA SER A 63 -12.11 -13.53 -12.94
C SER A 63 -11.79 -14.92 -13.47
N LEU A 64 -11.11 -15.75 -12.69
CA LEU A 64 -10.88 -17.17 -13.03
C LEU A 64 -12.19 -17.96 -13.11
N ALA A 65 -13.11 -17.76 -12.17
CA ALA A 65 -14.42 -18.40 -12.19
C ALA A 65 -15.21 -18.01 -13.45
N SER A 66 -15.19 -16.73 -13.82
CA SER A 66 -15.82 -16.23 -15.03
C SER A 66 -15.19 -16.82 -16.29
N TYR A 67 -13.86 -16.92 -16.33
CA TYR A 67 -13.14 -17.55 -17.43
C TYR A 67 -13.50 -19.02 -17.59
N VAL A 68 -13.52 -19.80 -16.50
CA VAL A 68 -13.90 -21.22 -16.52
C VAL A 68 -15.36 -21.40 -16.92
N ALA A 69 -16.26 -20.52 -16.50
CA ALA A 69 -17.66 -20.57 -16.91
C ALA A 69 -17.81 -20.43 -18.43
N GLN A 70 -16.99 -19.58 -19.05
CA GLN A 70 -17.02 -19.30 -20.48
C GLN A 70 -16.28 -20.36 -21.31
N TYR A 71 -15.05 -20.71 -20.92
CA TYR A 71 -14.16 -21.57 -21.72
C TYR A 71 -14.12 -23.03 -21.27
N LYS A 72 -14.71 -23.37 -20.12
CA LYS A 72 -14.72 -24.73 -19.52
C LYS A 72 -13.34 -25.29 -19.17
N THR A 73 -12.30 -24.47 -19.23
CA THR A 73 -10.92 -24.82 -18.89
C THR A 73 -10.27 -23.70 -18.10
N LEU A 74 -9.26 -24.03 -17.30
CA LEU A 74 -8.42 -23.02 -16.65
C LEU A 74 -7.39 -22.44 -17.63
N PRO A 75 -7.08 -21.16 -17.57
CA PRO A 75 -5.99 -20.58 -18.37
C PRO A 75 -4.64 -21.08 -17.84
N CYS A 76 -3.69 -21.32 -18.74
CA CYS A 76 -2.33 -21.61 -18.34
C CYS A 76 -1.66 -20.41 -17.67
N PRO A 77 -0.73 -20.62 -16.73
CA PRO A 77 0.04 -19.53 -16.16
C PRO A 77 0.81 -18.75 -17.21
N ALA A 78 0.97 -17.45 -17.00
CA ALA A 78 1.81 -16.63 -17.85
C ALA A 78 3.30 -16.82 -17.51
N ASP A 79 4.16 -16.60 -18.51
CA ASP A 79 5.60 -16.72 -18.35
C ASP A 79 6.18 -15.53 -17.57
N PRO A 80 6.84 -15.75 -16.42
CA PRO A 80 7.45 -14.68 -15.65
C PRO A 80 8.64 -14.00 -16.38
N ALA A 81 9.27 -14.69 -17.33
CA ALA A 81 10.39 -14.13 -18.10
C ALA A 81 9.94 -13.19 -19.24
N THR A 82 8.67 -13.26 -19.63
CA THR A 82 8.15 -12.43 -20.71
C THR A 82 7.86 -11.00 -20.21
N GLN A 83 8.44 -10.02 -20.87
CA GLN A 83 8.26 -8.61 -20.59
C GLN A 83 7.51 -7.88 -21.71
N GLY A 84 7.02 -6.67 -21.43
CA GLY A 84 6.37 -5.81 -22.40
C GLY A 84 4.92 -6.20 -22.71
N PRO A 85 4.44 -5.99 -23.94
CA PRO A 85 3.03 -6.18 -24.31
C PRO A 85 2.50 -7.60 -24.15
N SER A 86 3.37 -8.61 -24.17
CA SER A 86 3.00 -10.02 -23.98
C SER A 86 3.08 -10.51 -22.53
N SER A 87 3.56 -9.67 -21.60
CA SER A 87 3.57 -9.99 -20.17
C SER A 87 2.15 -10.22 -19.65
N GLY A 88 1.94 -11.26 -18.84
CA GLY A 88 0.63 -11.59 -18.29
C GLY A 88 -0.37 -12.20 -19.28
N VAL A 89 0.08 -12.65 -20.44
CA VAL A 89 -0.73 -13.46 -21.37
C VAL A 89 -0.55 -14.94 -21.02
N ALA A 90 -1.64 -15.69 -20.97
CA ALA A 90 -1.60 -17.14 -20.73
C ALA A 90 -0.78 -17.86 -21.79
N ARG A 91 0.03 -18.84 -21.37
CA ARG A 91 0.70 -19.75 -22.32
C ARG A 91 -0.35 -20.59 -23.07
N LEU A 92 -0.02 -20.97 -24.31
CA LEU A 92 -0.90 -21.81 -25.13
C LEU A 92 -1.01 -23.25 -24.59
N HIS A 93 0.06 -23.75 -23.97
CA HIS A 93 0.15 -25.09 -23.37
C HIS A 93 0.86 -25.02 -22.02
N CYS A 94 0.45 -25.88 -21.11
CA CYS A 94 1.07 -26.03 -19.78
C CYS A 94 1.07 -27.50 -19.35
N SER A 95 1.59 -28.36 -20.24
CA SER A 95 1.62 -29.82 -20.05
C SER A 95 2.75 -30.31 -19.15
N THR A 96 3.82 -29.55 -19.03
CA THR A 96 4.97 -29.88 -18.18
C THR A 96 4.91 -29.19 -16.83
N THR A 97 5.57 -29.74 -15.83
CA THR A 97 5.62 -29.15 -14.48
C THR A 97 6.20 -27.72 -14.50
N SER A 98 7.21 -27.48 -15.34
CA SER A 98 7.81 -26.15 -15.49
C SER A 98 6.87 -25.13 -16.13
N GLU A 99 6.01 -25.56 -17.04
CA GLU A 99 5.02 -24.71 -17.69
C GLU A 99 3.78 -24.45 -16.82
N SER A 100 3.52 -25.34 -15.85
CA SER A 100 2.44 -25.20 -14.86
C SER A 100 2.73 -24.18 -13.77
N ILE A 101 3.98 -23.71 -13.68
CA ILE A 101 4.41 -22.67 -12.75
C ILE A 101 4.63 -21.36 -13.52
N GLY A 102 4.07 -20.28 -13.00
CA GLY A 102 4.19 -18.97 -13.62
C GLY A 102 3.46 -17.90 -12.83
N ILE A 103 3.24 -16.76 -13.46
CA ILE A 103 2.48 -15.66 -12.88
C ILE A 103 1.00 -15.73 -13.32
N VAL A 104 0.16 -14.99 -12.62
CA VAL A 104 -1.26 -14.86 -12.97
C VAL A 104 -1.38 -14.32 -14.40
N PRO A 105 -2.15 -14.96 -15.29
CA PRO A 105 -2.34 -14.50 -16.67
C PRO A 105 -3.33 -13.32 -16.70
N TYR A 106 -2.98 -12.21 -16.05
CA TYR A 106 -3.86 -11.08 -15.80
C TYR A 106 -4.43 -10.46 -17.08
N ARG A 107 -3.67 -10.42 -18.18
CA ARG A 107 -4.18 -9.91 -19.45
C ARG A 107 -5.23 -10.84 -20.08
N THR A 108 -5.02 -12.15 -19.99
CA THR A 108 -6.00 -13.14 -20.47
C THR A 108 -7.29 -13.09 -19.65
N LEU A 109 -7.18 -12.77 -18.37
CA LEU A 109 -8.31 -12.61 -17.45
C LEU A 109 -8.96 -11.21 -17.54
N GLY A 110 -8.40 -10.28 -18.32
CA GLY A 110 -8.89 -8.90 -18.40
C GLY A 110 -8.61 -8.05 -17.17
N LEU A 111 -7.65 -8.47 -16.34
CA LEU A 111 -7.26 -7.76 -15.13
C LEU A 111 -6.12 -6.79 -15.41
N PRO A 112 -6.05 -5.65 -14.69
CA PRO A 112 -4.90 -4.78 -14.76
C PRO A 112 -3.70 -5.39 -14.01
N GLU A 113 -2.49 -5.07 -14.43
CA GLU A 113 -1.24 -5.62 -13.89
C GLU A 113 -1.09 -5.45 -12.37
N ASN A 114 -1.57 -4.33 -11.83
CA ASN A 114 -1.48 -4.06 -10.39
C ASN A 114 -2.25 -5.07 -9.52
N VAL A 115 -3.28 -5.73 -10.06
CA VAL A 115 -4.05 -6.78 -9.36
C VAL A 115 -3.25 -8.08 -9.28
N ALA A 116 -2.36 -8.34 -10.25
CA ALA A 116 -1.46 -9.49 -10.22
C ALA A 116 -0.30 -9.35 -9.21
N ARG A 117 -0.17 -8.17 -8.59
CA ARG A 117 0.83 -7.89 -7.56
C ARG A 117 0.19 -7.85 -6.17
N ASP A 118 0.94 -8.26 -5.17
CA ASP A 118 0.50 -8.17 -3.78
C ASP A 118 0.54 -6.72 -3.25
N GLY A 119 0.08 -6.51 -2.02
CA GLY A 119 0.14 -5.20 -1.35
C GLY A 119 1.57 -4.71 -1.07
N TYR A 120 2.58 -5.56 -1.26
CA TYR A 120 4.00 -5.23 -1.17
C TYR A 120 4.62 -4.92 -2.53
N LYS A 121 3.83 -4.99 -3.61
CA LYS A 121 4.21 -4.76 -5.02
C LYS A 121 5.19 -5.80 -5.60
N ASN A 122 5.16 -7.02 -5.07
CA ASN A 122 5.87 -8.16 -5.65
C ASN A 122 5.09 -8.76 -6.82
#